data_e64e90108b1c447657b668296c317473
#
_entry.id   e64e90108b1c447657b668296c317473
#
_cell.length_a   1.000
_cell.length_b   1.000
_cell.length_c   1.000
_cell.angle_alpha   90.00
_cell.angle_beta   90.00
_cell.angle_gamma   90.00
#
_symmetry.space_group_name_H-M   'P 1'
#
loop_
_entity.id
_entity.type
_entity.pdbx_description
1 polymer ?
#
loop_
_entity_poly.entity_id
_entity_poly.type
_entity_poly.pdbx_seq_one_letter_code
_entity_poly.pdbx_strand_id
1 'polypeptide(L)'
;MQLKSSISLKQQTLFRQHCLIDGEWQDSQNGERLDVTNPATGAVLGSVPLVTVSQTEQAIAAAELALVEWRKKTGKERAALLQAWARLIMDNQEDLAALLTAEQGKPLAEARGEIAYATSFIDWFAEEAKRIEGSVLQSPQGQQRLLVIKQPIGVCAAITPWNFPAAMITRKVGPALAAGCTMIVKPAEQTPFTALALAELAQQAGIPRGVLQVIVGDAQSVGKVLCDSPVVRKLSFTGSTEVGRILMAQSAPTVKKLSLELGGNAPFIVFDDADVDQAVKGILASKFRNSGQTCVCANRIYVQNGIYPTLVERLVEEVRKLNVGDGTQPGVTQGPLIDADAVSKVEQHIADALSHGATLLLGGKRHELGGTFFTPTIVGGVTREMRFAREETFGPVAPLFRFSDEAEAVAMANDTEFGLAAYVYTRDAVRQWTVPEALDYGMVGINTGLISNEVAPFGGVKQSGLGREGSRFGIEDYLEMKYLCVDLSR
;
A
#
# COMPACT_ATOMS: atom_id res chain seq x y z
N MET A 1 -32.50 -13.93 -4.05
CA MET A 1 -31.82 -14.90 -4.94
C MET A 1 -30.33 -14.67 -4.77
N GLN A 2 -29.63 -15.52 -4.00
CA GLN A 2 -28.18 -15.37 -3.86
C GLN A 2 -27.55 -15.64 -5.22
N LEU A 3 -26.93 -14.64 -5.81
CA LEU A 3 -26.03 -14.83 -6.96
C LEU A 3 -24.95 -15.82 -6.53
N LYS A 4 -24.90 -16.99 -7.17
CA LYS A 4 -23.78 -17.90 -6.99
C LYS A 4 -22.55 -17.15 -7.46
N SER A 5 -21.60 -16.88 -6.54
CA SER A 5 -20.31 -16.32 -6.86
C SER A 5 -19.66 -17.14 -7.98
N SER A 6 -19.15 -16.45 -8.99
CA SER A 6 -18.33 -17.08 -10.05
C SER A 6 -16.95 -17.53 -9.51
N ILE A 7 -16.61 -17.16 -8.27
CA ILE A 7 -15.35 -17.48 -7.60
C ILE A 7 -15.56 -18.78 -6.82
N SER A 8 -14.77 -19.80 -7.15
CA SER A 8 -14.77 -21.07 -6.44
C SER A 8 -13.80 -20.99 -5.26
N LEU A 9 -14.35 -20.91 -4.05
CA LEU A 9 -13.60 -20.94 -2.80
C LEU A 9 -13.81 -22.26 -2.08
N LYS A 10 -12.79 -22.79 -1.41
CA LYS A 10 -12.91 -23.94 -0.51
C LYS A 10 -13.72 -23.55 0.74
N GLN A 11 -13.42 -22.40 1.33
CA GLN A 11 -14.14 -21.82 2.46
C GLN A 11 -15.09 -20.71 1.98
N GLN A 12 -16.33 -21.07 1.67
CA GLN A 12 -17.35 -20.16 1.12
C GLN A 12 -17.67 -18.97 2.05
N THR A 13 -17.45 -19.08 3.36
CA THR A 13 -17.66 -18.01 4.33
C THR A 13 -16.71 -16.83 4.13
N LEU A 14 -15.62 -16.97 3.37
CA LEU A 14 -14.71 -15.89 3.04
C LEU A 14 -15.30 -14.92 2.00
N PHE A 15 -16.28 -15.34 1.21
CA PHE A 15 -16.98 -14.43 0.30
C PHE A 15 -18.08 -13.64 1.03
N ARG A 16 -17.64 -12.69 1.86
CA ARG A 16 -18.53 -11.79 2.60
C ARG A 16 -19.00 -10.63 1.74
N GLN A 17 -20.29 -10.32 1.81
CA GLN A 17 -20.95 -9.25 1.07
C GLN A 17 -21.67 -8.27 2.00
N HIS A 18 -21.22 -8.16 3.25
CA HIS A 18 -21.74 -7.27 4.30
C HIS A 18 -20.58 -6.59 5.01
N CYS A 19 -20.82 -5.42 5.56
CA CYS A 19 -19.85 -4.72 6.41
C CYS A 19 -19.78 -5.35 7.80
N LEU A 20 -18.59 -5.37 8.40
CA LEU A 20 -18.41 -5.82 9.78
C LEU A 20 -18.43 -4.62 10.72
N ILE A 21 -19.49 -4.47 11.51
CA ILE A 21 -19.67 -3.42 12.52
C ILE A 21 -20.00 -4.07 13.85
N ASP A 22 -19.24 -3.78 14.89
CA ASP A 22 -19.40 -4.34 16.24
C ASP A 22 -19.53 -5.87 16.28
N GLY A 23 -18.75 -6.55 15.45
CA GLY A 23 -18.76 -8.01 15.39
C GLY A 23 -19.92 -8.62 14.61
N GLU A 24 -20.82 -7.81 14.06
CA GLU A 24 -21.97 -8.24 13.29
C GLU A 24 -21.83 -7.87 11.80
N TRP A 25 -22.24 -8.81 10.93
CA TRP A 25 -22.28 -8.58 9.49
C TRP A 25 -23.57 -7.84 9.12
N GLN A 26 -23.44 -6.59 8.70
CA GLN A 26 -24.57 -5.67 8.49
C GLN A 26 -24.71 -5.25 7.02
N ASP A 27 -25.95 -5.05 6.60
CA ASP A 27 -26.29 -4.40 5.33
C ASP A 27 -26.39 -2.88 5.52
N SER A 28 -26.50 -2.12 4.43
CA SER A 28 -26.73 -0.67 4.50
C SER A 28 -28.13 -0.37 5.09
N GLN A 29 -28.20 0.58 6.00
CA GLN A 29 -29.48 1.02 6.60
C GLN A 29 -30.46 1.63 5.59
N ASN A 30 -29.96 2.19 4.50
CA ASN A 30 -30.77 2.77 3.41
C ASN A 30 -30.96 1.80 2.22
N GLY A 31 -30.40 0.58 2.31
CA GLY A 31 -30.49 -0.43 1.25
C GLY A 31 -29.56 -0.19 0.05
N GLU A 32 -28.73 0.84 0.08
CA GLU A 32 -27.77 1.11 -1.01
C GLU A 32 -26.65 0.10 -1.04
N ARG A 33 -26.34 -0.39 -2.25
CA ARG A 33 -25.27 -1.37 -2.50
C ARG A 33 -24.48 -0.97 -3.74
N LEU A 34 -23.20 -1.36 -3.77
CA LEU A 34 -22.30 -1.19 -4.89
C LEU A 34 -21.93 -2.54 -5.47
N ASP A 35 -22.05 -2.68 -6.79
CA ASP A 35 -21.55 -3.85 -7.51
C ASP A 35 -20.03 -3.81 -7.62
N VAL A 36 -19.40 -4.94 -7.32
CA VAL A 36 -17.94 -5.14 -7.48
C VAL A 36 -17.71 -5.98 -8.72
N THR A 37 -16.91 -5.49 -9.64
CA THR A 37 -16.67 -6.13 -10.93
C THR A 37 -15.26 -6.70 -11.04
N ASN A 38 -15.13 -7.76 -11.81
CA ASN A 38 -13.84 -8.31 -12.21
C ASN A 38 -13.25 -7.45 -13.35
N PRO A 39 -12.09 -6.81 -13.17
CA PRO A 39 -11.52 -5.94 -14.20
C PRO A 39 -11.08 -6.69 -15.47
N ALA A 40 -10.83 -8.01 -15.39
CA ALA A 40 -10.46 -8.82 -16.54
C ALA A 40 -11.65 -9.13 -17.45
N THR A 41 -12.87 -9.28 -16.90
CA THR A 41 -14.03 -9.76 -17.64
C THR A 41 -15.19 -8.76 -17.69
N GLY A 42 -15.18 -7.75 -16.81
CA GLY A 42 -16.30 -6.83 -16.58
C GLY A 42 -17.49 -7.47 -15.85
N ALA A 43 -17.41 -8.75 -15.48
CA ALA A 43 -18.49 -9.44 -14.82
C ALA A 43 -18.66 -8.98 -13.37
N VAL A 44 -19.90 -8.86 -12.91
CA VAL A 44 -20.20 -8.59 -11.50
C VAL A 44 -19.87 -9.83 -10.67
N LEU A 45 -18.99 -9.67 -9.69
CA LEU A 45 -18.59 -10.69 -8.74
C LEU A 45 -19.61 -10.84 -7.60
N GLY A 46 -20.13 -9.73 -7.15
CA GLY A 46 -21.06 -9.59 -6.06
C GLY A 46 -21.29 -8.11 -5.75
N SER A 47 -21.97 -7.82 -4.65
CA SER A 47 -22.18 -6.44 -4.22
C SER A 47 -21.89 -6.26 -2.73
N VAL A 48 -21.55 -5.05 -2.33
CA VAL A 48 -21.31 -4.66 -0.93
C VAL A 48 -22.23 -3.50 -0.53
N PRO A 49 -22.65 -3.41 0.74
CA PRO A 49 -23.47 -2.30 1.20
C PRO A 49 -22.65 -1.01 1.26
N LEU A 50 -23.28 0.11 0.92
CA LEU A 50 -22.73 1.44 1.18
C LEU A 50 -23.25 1.92 2.53
N VAL A 51 -22.38 1.91 3.56
CA VAL A 51 -22.75 2.33 4.92
C VAL A 51 -23.13 3.80 4.95
N THR A 52 -24.13 4.12 5.77
CA THR A 52 -24.54 5.51 6.03
C THR A 52 -23.59 6.21 6.99
N VAL A 53 -23.71 7.53 7.11
CA VAL A 53 -23.04 8.33 8.15
C VAL A 53 -23.31 7.75 9.54
N SER A 54 -24.57 7.41 9.85
CA SER A 54 -24.97 6.82 11.13
C SER A 54 -24.29 5.48 11.41
N GLN A 55 -24.12 4.61 10.40
CA GLN A 55 -23.40 3.35 10.57
C GLN A 55 -21.89 3.56 10.76
N THR A 56 -21.32 4.58 10.14
CA THR A 56 -19.92 4.96 10.36
C THR A 56 -19.72 5.46 11.80
N GLU A 57 -20.64 6.28 12.32
CA GLU A 57 -20.65 6.73 13.72
C GLU A 57 -20.85 5.56 14.68
N GLN A 58 -21.72 4.60 14.35
CA GLN A 58 -21.90 3.36 15.12
C GLN A 58 -20.61 2.55 15.18
N ALA A 59 -19.88 2.43 14.07
CA ALA A 59 -18.58 1.75 14.05
C ALA A 59 -17.56 2.46 14.96
N ILE A 60 -17.55 3.80 14.98
CA ILE A 60 -16.66 4.57 15.86
C ILE A 60 -17.01 4.33 17.34
N ALA A 61 -18.29 4.39 17.69
CA ALA A 61 -18.73 4.15 19.06
C ALA A 61 -18.41 2.71 19.53
N ALA A 62 -18.62 1.72 18.67
CA ALA A 62 -18.28 0.33 18.96
C ALA A 62 -16.77 0.14 19.16
N ALA A 63 -15.93 0.80 18.35
CA ALA A 63 -14.48 0.78 18.49
C ALA A 63 -14.01 1.41 19.82
N GLU A 64 -14.65 2.49 20.25
CA GLU A 64 -14.38 3.15 21.53
C GLU A 64 -14.73 2.25 22.72
N LEU A 65 -15.87 1.59 22.68
CA LEU A 65 -16.27 0.63 23.72
C LEU A 65 -15.30 -0.57 23.78
N ALA A 66 -14.96 -1.15 22.65
CA ALA A 66 -14.04 -2.28 22.57
C ALA A 66 -12.63 -1.93 23.06
N LEU A 67 -12.19 -0.69 22.87
CA LEU A 67 -10.87 -0.20 23.29
C LEU A 67 -10.67 -0.36 24.82
N VAL A 68 -11.71 -0.22 25.63
CA VAL A 68 -11.63 -0.28 27.10
C VAL A 68 -11.03 -1.59 27.56
N GLU A 69 -11.45 -2.71 26.99
CA GLU A 69 -10.95 -4.03 27.34
C GLU A 69 -9.74 -4.45 26.51
N TRP A 70 -9.69 -4.05 25.23
CA TRP A 70 -8.57 -4.38 24.35
C TRP A 70 -7.24 -3.81 24.83
N ARG A 71 -7.22 -2.54 25.26
CA ARG A 71 -6.01 -1.87 25.78
C ARG A 71 -5.46 -2.44 27.10
N LYS A 72 -6.28 -3.18 27.86
CA LYS A 72 -5.87 -3.85 29.09
C LYS A 72 -5.11 -5.16 28.85
N LYS A 73 -5.30 -5.76 27.67
CA LYS A 73 -4.59 -7.01 27.31
C LYS A 73 -3.09 -6.74 27.25
N THR A 74 -2.33 -7.69 27.76
CA THR A 74 -0.87 -7.66 27.66
C THR A 74 -0.41 -7.80 26.19
N GLY A 75 0.81 -7.36 25.90
CA GLY A 75 1.41 -7.56 24.58
C GLY A 75 1.44 -9.03 24.15
N LYS A 76 1.63 -9.96 25.12
CA LYS A 76 1.60 -11.42 24.89
C LYS A 76 0.22 -11.92 24.44
N GLU A 77 -0.85 -11.44 25.06
CA GLU A 77 -2.23 -11.83 24.70
C GLU A 77 -2.62 -11.30 23.33
N ARG A 78 -2.27 -10.03 23.01
CA ARG A 78 -2.51 -9.46 21.68
C ARG A 78 -1.70 -10.19 20.62
N ALA A 79 -0.42 -10.49 20.88
CA ALA A 79 0.43 -11.26 19.99
C ALA A 79 -0.15 -12.64 19.67
N ALA A 80 -0.68 -13.35 20.65
CA ALA A 80 -1.28 -14.68 20.44
C ALA A 80 -2.49 -14.64 19.48
N LEU A 81 -3.33 -13.60 19.59
CA LEU A 81 -4.47 -13.40 18.68
C LEU A 81 -4.02 -13.02 17.27
N LEU A 82 -3.03 -12.14 17.14
CA LEU A 82 -2.46 -11.77 15.85
C LEU A 82 -1.81 -12.98 15.16
N GLN A 83 -1.05 -13.81 15.88
CA GLN A 83 -0.45 -15.02 15.33
C GLN A 83 -1.51 -16.06 14.94
N ALA A 84 -2.63 -16.17 15.66
CA ALA A 84 -3.74 -17.02 15.27
C ALA A 84 -4.38 -16.51 13.97
N TRP A 85 -4.54 -15.20 13.83
CA TRP A 85 -5.06 -14.58 12.60
C TRP A 85 -4.10 -14.81 11.41
N ALA A 86 -2.79 -14.58 11.59
CA ALA A 86 -1.78 -14.83 10.56
C ALA A 86 -1.81 -16.28 10.06
N ARG A 87 -1.91 -17.26 10.96
CA ARG A 87 -2.06 -18.67 10.58
C ARG A 87 -3.30 -18.92 9.73
N LEU A 88 -4.46 -18.41 10.15
CA LEU A 88 -5.71 -18.56 9.38
C LEU A 88 -5.62 -17.91 8.01
N ILE A 89 -4.93 -16.78 7.86
CA ILE A 89 -4.71 -16.15 6.55
C ILE A 89 -3.88 -17.09 5.66
N MET A 90 -2.77 -17.64 6.16
CA MET A 90 -1.93 -18.55 5.38
C MET A 90 -2.62 -19.89 5.07
N ASP A 91 -3.39 -20.42 6.00
CA ASP A 91 -4.18 -21.64 5.78
C ASP A 91 -5.25 -21.47 4.66
N ASN A 92 -5.67 -20.21 4.43
CA ASN A 92 -6.64 -19.86 3.39
C ASN A 92 -5.99 -19.06 2.22
N GLN A 93 -4.67 -19.15 2.04
CA GLN A 93 -3.94 -18.36 1.03
C GLN A 93 -4.52 -18.52 -0.38
N GLU A 94 -4.88 -19.74 -0.80
CA GLU A 94 -5.42 -19.99 -2.13
C GLU A 94 -6.78 -19.32 -2.36
N ASP A 95 -7.67 -19.38 -1.38
CA ASP A 95 -8.99 -18.75 -1.46
C ASP A 95 -8.86 -17.22 -1.47
N LEU A 96 -8.01 -16.67 -0.61
CA LEU A 96 -7.73 -15.24 -0.56
C LEU A 96 -7.07 -14.74 -1.85
N ALA A 97 -6.13 -15.50 -2.41
CA ALA A 97 -5.47 -15.15 -3.68
C ALA A 97 -6.46 -15.20 -4.85
N ALA A 98 -7.35 -16.20 -4.89
CA ALA A 98 -8.39 -16.29 -5.91
C ALA A 98 -9.36 -15.08 -5.83
N LEU A 99 -9.78 -14.71 -4.63
CA LEU A 99 -10.64 -13.58 -4.37
C LEU A 99 -9.98 -12.27 -4.79
N LEU A 100 -8.72 -12.08 -4.40
CA LEU A 100 -7.91 -10.91 -4.71
C LEU A 100 -7.69 -10.79 -6.23
N THR A 101 -7.33 -11.87 -6.92
CA THR A 101 -7.20 -11.88 -8.39
C THR A 101 -8.52 -11.49 -9.05
N ALA A 102 -9.64 -12.00 -8.55
CA ALA A 102 -10.95 -11.73 -9.15
C ALA A 102 -11.36 -10.25 -9.03
N GLU A 103 -11.15 -9.60 -7.88
CA GLU A 103 -11.57 -8.21 -7.69
C GLU A 103 -10.54 -7.18 -8.16
N GLN A 104 -9.23 -7.50 -8.16
CA GLN A 104 -8.17 -6.55 -8.48
C GLN A 104 -7.54 -6.80 -9.87
N GLY A 105 -7.54 -8.04 -10.36
CA GLY A 105 -7.07 -8.40 -11.68
C GLY A 105 -5.62 -8.90 -11.77
N LYS A 106 -4.77 -8.74 -10.74
CA LYS A 106 -3.38 -9.22 -10.79
C LYS A 106 -3.29 -10.75 -10.96
N PRO A 107 -2.21 -11.25 -11.57
CA PRO A 107 -1.99 -12.69 -11.71
C PRO A 107 -2.04 -13.43 -10.39
N LEU A 108 -2.60 -14.64 -10.39
CA LEU A 108 -2.77 -15.46 -9.18
C LEU A 108 -1.45 -15.72 -8.44
N ALA A 109 -0.33 -15.81 -9.18
CA ALA A 109 0.99 -15.96 -8.57
C ALA A 109 1.39 -14.72 -7.76
N GLU A 110 1.09 -13.50 -8.27
CA GLU A 110 1.32 -12.25 -7.54
C GLU A 110 0.35 -12.11 -6.36
N ALA A 111 -0.90 -12.53 -6.51
CA ALA A 111 -1.89 -12.52 -5.44
C ALA A 111 -1.47 -13.42 -4.27
N ARG A 112 -0.96 -14.64 -4.54
CA ARG A 112 -0.37 -15.51 -3.50
C ARG A 112 0.79 -14.83 -2.78
N GLY A 113 1.67 -14.18 -3.54
CA GLY A 113 2.78 -13.39 -2.99
C GLY A 113 2.30 -12.25 -2.11
N GLU A 114 1.21 -11.56 -2.50
CA GLU A 114 0.63 -10.50 -1.69
C GLU A 114 0.03 -11.01 -0.39
N ILE A 115 -0.68 -12.15 -0.39
CA ILE A 115 -1.24 -12.73 0.84
C ILE A 115 -0.12 -13.10 1.82
N ALA A 116 0.97 -13.73 1.34
CA ALA A 116 2.12 -14.02 2.17
C ALA A 116 2.77 -12.73 2.73
N TYR A 117 2.95 -11.72 1.89
CA TYR A 117 3.47 -10.41 2.27
C TYR A 117 2.54 -9.69 3.28
N ALA A 118 1.23 -9.77 3.08
CA ALA A 118 0.26 -9.21 4.03
C ALA A 118 0.35 -9.89 5.41
N THR A 119 0.51 -11.20 5.41
CA THR A 119 0.63 -11.99 6.65
C THR A 119 1.91 -11.67 7.41
N SER A 120 3.03 -11.43 6.71
CA SER A 120 4.32 -11.12 7.35
C SER A 120 4.26 -9.87 8.24
N PHE A 121 3.44 -8.87 7.89
CA PHE A 121 3.22 -7.70 8.76
C PHE A 121 2.49 -8.07 10.05
N ILE A 122 1.51 -8.95 10.01
CA ILE A 122 0.78 -9.38 11.21
C ILE A 122 1.72 -10.14 12.14
N ASP A 123 2.51 -11.07 11.59
CA ASP A 123 3.51 -11.83 12.37
C ASP A 123 4.57 -10.90 12.96
N TRP A 124 5.11 -9.97 12.17
CA TRP A 124 6.08 -8.99 12.63
C TRP A 124 5.55 -8.19 13.82
N PHE A 125 4.36 -7.62 13.69
CA PHE A 125 3.79 -6.79 14.76
C PHE A 125 3.27 -7.61 15.94
N ALA A 126 2.95 -8.88 15.78
CA ALA A 126 2.70 -9.78 16.90
C ALA A 126 3.95 -9.91 17.79
N GLU A 127 5.15 -9.95 17.18
CA GLU A 127 6.41 -9.93 17.94
C GLU A 127 6.70 -8.55 18.55
N GLU A 128 6.46 -7.46 17.80
CA GLU A 128 6.65 -6.09 18.29
C GLU A 128 5.69 -5.71 19.43
N ALA A 129 4.49 -6.31 19.50
CA ALA A 129 3.55 -6.12 20.62
C ALA A 129 4.19 -6.40 22.00
N LYS A 130 5.18 -7.29 22.04
CA LYS A 130 5.91 -7.70 23.24
C LYS A 130 7.12 -6.83 23.57
N ARG A 131 7.45 -5.86 22.66
CA ARG A 131 8.63 -4.98 22.74
C ARG A 131 8.27 -3.50 22.90
N ILE A 132 7.05 -3.20 23.36
CA ILE A 132 6.62 -1.84 23.68
C ILE A 132 7.28 -1.45 25.00
N GLU A 133 8.42 -0.78 24.90
CA GLU A 133 9.26 -0.44 26.05
C GLU A 133 9.08 1.04 26.42
N GLY A 134 9.17 1.30 27.75
CA GLY A 134 9.31 2.63 28.31
C GLY A 134 10.76 2.96 28.65
N SER A 135 10.97 4.08 29.34
CA SER A 135 12.30 4.52 29.78
C SER A 135 12.29 5.02 31.22
N VAL A 136 13.37 4.83 31.92
CA VAL A 136 13.67 5.50 33.19
C VAL A 136 14.75 6.53 32.91
N LEU A 137 14.46 7.80 33.22
CA LEU A 137 15.36 8.91 32.97
C LEU A 137 15.97 9.41 34.27
N GLN A 138 17.21 9.86 34.20
CA GLN A 138 17.84 10.51 35.34
C GLN A 138 17.25 11.91 35.54
N SER A 139 16.73 12.18 36.75
CA SER A 139 16.26 13.51 37.10
C SER A 139 17.44 14.47 37.35
N PRO A 140 17.36 15.72 36.91
CA PRO A 140 18.28 16.77 37.34
C PRO A 140 18.10 17.16 38.82
N GLN A 141 17.01 16.72 39.46
CA GLN A 141 16.71 16.92 40.89
C GLN A 141 16.77 15.58 41.59
N GLY A 142 17.62 15.46 42.64
CA GLY A 142 17.95 14.19 43.27
C GLY A 142 16.78 13.44 43.94
N GLN A 143 15.66 14.13 44.21
CA GLN A 143 14.51 13.58 44.91
C GLN A 143 13.40 13.08 43.93
N GLN A 144 13.62 13.13 42.63
CA GLN A 144 12.62 12.71 41.66
C GLN A 144 13.03 11.46 40.90
N ARG A 145 12.03 10.69 40.48
CA ARG A 145 12.16 9.60 39.51
C ARG A 145 11.31 9.92 38.27
N LEU A 146 11.93 9.86 37.11
CA LEU A 146 11.29 10.18 35.84
C LEU A 146 11.12 8.92 35.03
N LEU A 147 9.89 8.61 34.70
CA LEU A 147 9.54 7.44 33.86
C LEU A 147 8.79 7.90 32.61
N VAL A 148 9.05 7.24 31.51
CA VAL A 148 8.25 7.36 30.30
C VAL A 148 7.60 6.01 30.03
N ILE A 149 6.29 6.01 29.90
CA ILE A 149 5.52 4.83 29.49
C ILE A 149 4.91 5.09 28.12
N LYS A 150 4.68 4.02 27.34
CA LYS A 150 3.96 4.08 26.07
C LYS A 150 2.58 3.47 26.25
N GLN A 151 1.58 4.14 25.69
CA GLN A 151 0.17 3.73 25.74
C GLN A 151 -0.41 3.76 24.33
N PRO A 152 -1.43 2.90 24.00
CA PRO A 152 -2.13 2.98 22.73
C PRO A 152 -2.76 4.37 22.55
N ILE A 153 -2.66 4.93 21.32
CA ILE A 153 -3.23 6.23 20.99
C ILE A 153 -4.76 6.25 21.11
N GLY A 154 -5.43 5.13 20.85
CA GLY A 154 -6.88 5.02 20.99
C GLY A 154 -7.57 4.36 19.79
N VAL A 155 -8.73 4.88 19.40
CA VAL A 155 -9.45 4.46 18.21
C VAL A 155 -8.69 4.96 16.97
N CYS A 156 -8.41 4.06 16.03
CA CYS A 156 -7.74 4.36 14.77
C CYS A 156 -8.66 4.08 13.58
N ALA A 157 -8.45 4.80 12.49
CA ALA A 157 -9.07 4.53 11.21
C ALA A 157 -8.00 4.31 10.14
N ALA A 158 -8.30 3.42 9.19
CA ALA A 158 -7.49 3.17 8.00
C ALA A 158 -8.33 3.30 6.74
N ILE A 159 -7.87 4.08 5.77
CA ILE A 159 -8.44 4.14 4.42
C ILE A 159 -7.39 3.59 3.46
N THR A 160 -7.73 2.53 2.71
CA THR A 160 -6.76 1.76 1.93
C THR A 160 -7.13 1.70 0.44
N PRO A 161 -6.12 1.65 -0.46
CA PRO A 161 -6.32 1.62 -1.89
C PRO A 161 -6.64 0.20 -2.40
N TRP A 162 -6.95 0.13 -3.68
CA TRP A 162 -7.34 -1.08 -4.40
C TRP A 162 -6.16 -1.94 -4.90
N ASN A 163 -4.96 -1.38 -5.02
CA ASN A 163 -3.86 -2.03 -5.74
C ASN A 163 -3.17 -3.19 -4.98
N PHE A 164 -3.17 -3.16 -3.66
CA PHE A 164 -2.73 -4.25 -2.77
C PHE A 164 -3.74 -4.39 -1.62
N PRO A 165 -4.93 -4.93 -1.89
CA PRO A 165 -6.06 -4.90 -0.97
C PRO A 165 -5.85 -5.70 0.32
N ALA A 166 -4.93 -6.67 0.35
CA ALA A 166 -4.56 -7.38 1.58
C ALA A 166 -3.43 -6.64 2.33
N ALA A 167 -2.32 -6.36 1.65
CA ALA A 167 -1.12 -5.85 2.30
C ALA A 167 -1.29 -4.42 2.85
N MET A 168 -2.04 -3.54 2.15
CA MET A 168 -2.29 -2.18 2.62
C MET A 168 -3.17 -2.14 3.88
N ILE A 169 -3.94 -3.19 4.13
CA ILE A 169 -4.73 -3.35 5.35
C ILE A 169 -3.84 -3.86 6.49
N THR A 170 -3.16 -4.98 6.27
CA THR A 170 -2.45 -5.67 7.36
C THR A 170 -1.30 -4.86 7.93
N ARG A 171 -0.62 -4.06 7.11
CA ARG A 171 0.47 -3.16 7.55
C ARG A 171 -0.01 -1.97 8.39
N LYS A 172 -1.31 -1.69 8.42
CA LYS A 172 -1.96 -0.68 9.28
C LYS A 172 -2.65 -1.33 10.48
N VAL A 173 -3.39 -2.41 10.25
CA VAL A 173 -4.12 -3.14 11.30
C VAL A 173 -3.17 -3.86 12.24
N GLY A 174 -2.13 -4.51 11.72
CA GLY A 174 -1.12 -5.22 12.51
C GLY A 174 -0.55 -4.37 13.65
N PRO A 175 0.11 -3.23 13.36
CA PRO A 175 0.67 -2.37 14.40
C PRO A 175 -0.39 -1.73 15.30
N ALA A 176 -1.57 -1.38 14.79
CA ALA A 176 -2.65 -0.81 15.60
C ALA A 176 -3.11 -1.78 16.68
N LEU A 177 -3.46 -3.01 16.30
CA LEU A 177 -3.91 -4.03 17.24
C LEU A 177 -2.77 -4.45 18.18
N ALA A 178 -1.55 -4.58 17.68
CA ALA A 178 -0.35 -4.86 18.46
C ALA A 178 -0.10 -3.82 19.56
N ALA A 179 -0.28 -2.53 19.24
CA ALA A 179 -0.17 -1.43 20.18
C ALA A 179 -1.29 -1.42 21.24
N GLY A 180 -2.44 -2.08 20.97
CA GLY A 180 -3.62 -2.07 21.85
C GLY A 180 -4.66 -1.04 21.42
N CYS A 181 -4.59 -0.53 20.18
CA CYS A 181 -5.61 0.30 19.54
C CYS A 181 -6.73 -0.55 18.94
N THR A 182 -7.90 0.03 18.72
CA THR A 182 -8.95 -0.51 17.87
C THR A 182 -8.85 0.10 16.47
N MET A 183 -9.37 -0.59 15.44
CA MET A 183 -9.22 -0.15 14.06
C MET A 183 -10.50 -0.28 13.26
N ILE A 184 -10.85 0.80 12.56
CA ILE A 184 -11.90 0.84 11.56
C ILE A 184 -11.23 0.93 10.19
N VAL A 185 -11.46 -0.05 9.32
CA VAL A 185 -10.90 -0.09 7.96
C VAL A 185 -11.98 0.28 6.96
N LYS A 186 -11.68 1.27 6.12
CA LYS A 186 -12.43 1.55 4.89
C LYS A 186 -11.55 1.12 3.70
N PRO A 187 -11.77 -0.06 3.11
CA PRO A 187 -11.09 -0.46 1.88
C PRO A 187 -11.59 0.33 0.68
N ALA A 188 -10.86 0.27 -0.43
CA ALA A 188 -11.34 0.79 -1.71
C ALA A 188 -12.61 0.06 -2.15
N GLU A 189 -13.52 0.79 -2.77
CA GLU A 189 -14.80 0.26 -3.24
C GLU A 189 -14.64 -0.79 -4.35
N GLN A 190 -13.55 -0.71 -5.13
CA GLN A 190 -13.25 -1.66 -6.20
C GLN A 190 -12.81 -3.04 -5.67
N THR A 191 -12.21 -3.10 -4.46
CA THR A 191 -11.60 -4.33 -3.92
C THR A 191 -11.96 -4.57 -2.44
N PRO A 192 -13.25 -4.66 -2.10
CA PRO A 192 -13.69 -4.80 -0.72
C PRO A 192 -13.66 -6.25 -0.20
N PHE A 193 -13.75 -7.26 -1.09
CA PHE A 193 -13.94 -8.64 -0.67
C PHE A 193 -12.73 -9.22 0.05
N THR A 194 -11.53 -8.90 -0.37
CA THR A 194 -10.30 -9.28 0.37
C THR A 194 -10.31 -8.72 1.78
N ALA A 195 -10.70 -7.45 1.96
CA ALA A 195 -10.80 -6.81 3.27
C ALA A 195 -11.82 -7.52 4.18
N LEU A 196 -12.99 -7.85 3.63
CA LEU A 196 -14.06 -8.55 4.35
C LEU A 196 -13.66 -9.99 4.70
N ALA A 197 -12.93 -10.68 3.81
CA ALA A 197 -12.39 -12.02 4.09
C ALA A 197 -11.33 -11.99 5.21
N LEU A 198 -10.45 -10.98 5.22
CA LEU A 198 -9.49 -10.79 6.31
C LEU A 198 -10.19 -10.53 7.65
N ALA A 199 -11.29 -9.76 7.65
CA ALA A 199 -12.10 -9.52 8.84
C ALA A 199 -12.82 -10.79 9.34
N GLU A 200 -13.32 -11.63 8.44
CA GLU A 200 -13.89 -12.94 8.79
C GLU A 200 -12.85 -13.82 9.49
N LEU A 201 -11.64 -13.91 8.94
CA LEU A 201 -10.56 -14.66 9.56
C LEU A 201 -10.09 -14.06 10.90
N ALA A 202 -10.18 -12.74 11.07
CA ALA A 202 -9.91 -12.08 12.35
C ALA A 202 -10.93 -12.48 13.44
N GLN A 203 -12.22 -12.55 13.08
CA GLN A 203 -13.26 -13.08 13.99
C GLN A 203 -13.00 -14.54 14.35
N GLN A 204 -12.66 -15.39 13.36
CA GLN A 204 -12.33 -16.80 13.59
C GLN A 204 -11.10 -16.98 14.48
N ALA A 205 -10.12 -16.06 14.39
CA ALA A 205 -8.94 -16.03 15.27
C ALA A 205 -9.26 -15.60 16.71
N GLY A 206 -10.46 -15.14 17.00
CA GLY A 206 -10.91 -14.71 18.31
C GLY A 206 -10.60 -13.26 18.64
N ILE A 207 -10.30 -12.42 17.64
CA ILE A 207 -10.22 -10.96 17.84
C ILE A 207 -11.60 -10.46 18.28
N PRO A 208 -11.70 -9.77 19.44
CA PRO A 208 -12.99 -9.40 20.02
C PRO A 208 -13.81 -8.45 19.13
N ARG A 209 -15.14 -8.51 19.28
CA ARG A 209 -16.06 -7.58 18.59
C ARG A 209 -15.66 -6.13 18.82
N GLY A 210 -15.81 -5.29 17.81
CA GLY A 210 -15.49 -3.86 17.86
C GLY A 210 -13.99 -3.53 17.77
N VAL A 211 -13.07 -4.50 17.99
CA VAL A 211 -11.62 -4.25 17.90
C VAL A 211 -11.16 -4.02 16.46
N LEU A 212 -11.65 -4.83 15.53
CA LEU A 212 -11.46 -4.64 14.09
C LEU A 212 -12.83 -4.55 13.43
N GLN A 213 -13.02 -3.52 12.61
CA GLN A 213 -14.24 -3.31 11.85
C GLN A 213 -13.88 -2.97 10.40
N VAL A 214 -14.73 -3.41 9.46
CA VAL A 214 -14.54 -3.14 8.03
C VAL A 214 -15.84 -2.60 7.47
N ILE A 215 -15.79 -1.36 6.99
CA ILE A 215 -16.93 -0.63 6.44
C ILE A 215 -16.65 -0.22 5.00
N VAL A 216 -17.60 -0.44 4.11
CA VAL A 216 -17.57 0.04 2.73
C VAL A 216 -18.62 1.13 2.59
N GLY A 217 -18.27 2.24 1.96
CA GLY A 217 -19.17 3.37 1.81
C GLY A 217 -18.58 4.45 0.93
N ASP A 218 -19.37 5.47 0.62
CA ASP A 218 -18.89 6.61 -0.15
C ASP A 218 -17.64 7.23 0.47
N ALA A 219 -16.59 7.38 -0.34
CA ALA A 219 -15.27 7.78 0.14
C ALA A 219 -15.28 9.16 0.82
N GLN A 220 -16.07 10.10 0.30
CA GLN A 220 -16.13 11.46 0.84
C GLN A 220 -16.90 11.49 2.16
N SER A 221 -18.06 10.84 2.20
CA SER A 221 -18.93 10.81 3.38
C SER A 221 -18.27 10.08 4.55
N VAL A 222 -17.77 8.85 4.32
CA VAL A 222 -17.09 8.07 5.36
C VAL A 222 -15.79 8.74 5.79
N GLY A 223 -14.98 9.21 4.82
CA GLY A 223 -13.73 9.93 5.10
C GLY A 223 -13.95 11.16 5.98
N LYS A 224 -14.98 11.94 5.67
CA LYS A 224 -15.34 13.13 6.46
C LYS A 224 -15.73 12.76 7.90
N VAL A 225 -16.57 11.75 8.11
CA VAL A 225 -16.97 11.30 9.47
C VAL A 225 -15.75 10.85 10.27
N LEU A 226 -14.85 10.08 9.67
CA LEU A 226 -13.63 9.62 10.33
C LEU A 226 -12.67 10.78 10.67
N CYS A 227 -12.59 11.80 9.80
CA CYS A 227 -11.76 12.98 10.04
C CYS A 227 -12.36 13.90 11.10
N ASP A 228 -13.67 14.12 11.09
CA ASP A 228 -14.36 15.05 12.01
C ASP A 228 -14.47 14.48 13.44
N SER A 229 -14.52 13.16 13.58
CA SER A 229 -14.71 12.53 14.89
C SER A 229 -13.55 12.78 15.86
N PRO A 230 -13.81 13.35 17.06
CA PRO A 230 -12.79 13.50 18.09
C PRO A 230 -12.41 12.16 18.77
N VAL A 231 -13.23 11.12 18.62
CA VAL A 231 -12.98 9.77 19.14
C VAL A 231 -11.89 9.07 18.34
N VAL A 232 -11.87 9.29 17.02
CA VAL A 232 -10.80 8.78 16.14
C VAL A 232 -9.53 9.58 16.38
N ARG A 233 -8.53 8.96 17.02
CA ARG A 233 -7.29 9.60 17.44
C ARG A 233 -6.20 9.56 16.39
N LYS A 234 -6.30 8.62 15.44
CA LYS A 234 -5.35 8.45 14.33
C LYS A 234 -6.08 8.05 13.07
N LEU A 235 -5.68 8.66 11.95
CA LEU A 235 -6.06 8.24 10.60
C LEU A 235 -4.80 7.82 9.83
N SER A 236 -4.81 6.60 9.30
CA SER A 236 -3.80 6.11 8.36
C SER A 236 -4.42 5.99 6.97
N PHE A 237 -3.80 6.62 5.99
CA PHE A 237 -4.28 6.65 4.62
C PHE A 237 -3.19 6.19 3.66
N THR A 238 -3.54 5.36 2.68
CA THR A 238 -2.73 5.10 1.48
C THR A 238 -3.58 5.37 0.24
N GLY A 239 -3.07 6.20 -0.66
CA GLY A 239 -3.77 6.58 -1.89
C GLY A 239 -3.11 7.75 -2.61
N SER A 240 -3.89 8.52 -3.38
CA SER A 240 -3.35 9.66 -4.13
C SER A 240 -2.93 10.81 -3.21
N THR A 241 -1.92 11.57 -3.64
CA THR A 241 -1.46 12.77 -2.91
C THR A 241 -2.57 13.82 -2.77
N GLU A 242 -3.43 13.96 -3.77
CA GLU A 242 -4.57 14.87 -3.73
C GLU A 242 -5.54 14.53 -2.58
N VAL A 243 -5.96 13.27 -2.47
CA VAL A 243 -6.84 12.82 -1.38
C VAL A 243 -6.14 12.93 -0.03
N GLY A 244 -4.83 12.63 0.04
CA GLY A 244 -4.03 12.80 1.26
C GLY A 244 -4.06 14.24 1.77
N ARG A 245 -3.93 15.23 0.88
CA ARG A 245 -4.04 16.68 1.22
C ARG A 245 -5.42 17.03 1.76
N ILE A 246 -6.49 16.48 1.15
CA ILE A 246 -7.87 16.68 1.62
C ILE A 246 -8.07 16.12 3.03
N LEU A 247 -7.68 14.87 3.26
CA LEU A 247 -7.82 14.22 4.57
C LEU A 247 -6.98 14.91 5.65
N MET A 248 -5.80 15.41 5.31
CA MET A 248 -4.96 16.20 6.22
C MET A 248 -5.67 17.49 6.63
N ALA A 249 -6.25 18.23 5.67
CA ALA A 249 -6.99 19.44 5.93
C ALA A 249 -8.25 19.18 6.79
N GLN A 250 -9.01 18.11 6.47
CA GLN A 250 -10.20 17.73 7.23
C GLN A 250 -9.88 17.26 8.67
N SER A 251 -8.70 16.67 8.88
CA SER A 251 -8.26 16.19 10.20
C SER A 251 -7.71 17.29 11.11
N ALA A 252 -7.34 18.44 10.56
CA ALA A 252 -6.70 19.54 11.30
C ALA A 252 -7.51 20.03 12.52
N PRO A 253 -8.86 20.19 12.47
CA PRO A 253 -9.65 20.66 13.62
C PRO A 253 -9.58 19.73 14.84
N THR A 254 -9.31 18.45 14.67
CA THR A 254 -9.25 17.46 15.76
C THR A 254 -7.82 17.14 16.21
N VAL A 255 -6.81 17.69 15.52
CA VAL A 255 -5.37 17.48 15.81
C VAL A 255 -5.03 15.98 15.93
N LYS A 256 -5.71 15.12 15.18
CA LYS A 256 -5.45 13.68 15.20
C LYS A 256 -4.12 13.33 14.54
N LYS A 257 -3.48 12.26 14.96
CA LYS A 257 -2.25 11.76 14.35
C LYS A 257 -2.53 11.22 12.95
N LEU A 258 -1.67 11.57 11.99
CA LEU A 258 -1.79 11.11 10.61
C LEU A 258 -0.59 10.26 10.21
N SER A 259 -0.84 9.17 9.50
CA SER A 259 0.15 8.48 8.66
C SER A 259 -0.40 8.46 7.24
N LEU A 260 0.39 8.98 6.31
CA LEU A 260 0.00 9.18 4.92
C LEU A 260 1.03 8.51 4.02
N GLU A 261 0.61 7.51 3.26
CA GLU A 261 1.38 6.84 2.22
C GLU A 261 0.76 7.24 0.88
N LEU A 262 1.44 8.12 0.16
CA LEU A 262 0.88 8.83 -0.98
C LEU A 262 1.58 8.42 -2.29
N GLY A 263 1.27 9.13 -3.37
CA GLY A 263 1.83 8.87 -4.68
C GLY A 263 3.36 8.94 -4.72
N GLY A 264 3.92 8.32 -5.74
CA GLY A 264 5.35 8.32 -6.01
C GLY A 264 5.63 8.52 -7.50
N ASN A 265 6.86 8.89 -7.82
CA ASN A 265 7.36 8.94 -9.19
C ASN A 265 8.83 8.49 -9.19
N ALA A 266 9.03 7.23 -8.83
CA ALA A 266 10.35 6.68 -8.50
C ALA A 266 11.33 6.77 -9.68
N PRO A 267 12.54 7.35 -9.47
CA PRO A 267 13.64 7.23 -10.39
C PRO A 267 14.28 5.84 -10.27
N PHE A 268 14.68 5.29 -11.41
CA PHE A 268 15.48 4.08 -11.51
C PHE A 268 16.74 4.44 -12.31
N ILE A 269 17.87 4.59 -11.62
CA ILE A 269 19.11 5.12 -12.19
C ILE A 269 20.04 3.96 -12.53
N VAL A 270 20.45 3.88 -13.79
CA VAL A 270 21.40 2.85 -14.28
C VAL A 270 22.66 3.53 -14.81
N PHE A 271 23.77 3.36 -14.10
CA PHE A 271 25.07 3.86 -14.51
C PHE A 271 25.77 2.95 -15.52
N ASP A 272 26.75 3.48 -16.27
CA ASP A 272 27.49 2.76 -17.33
C ASP A 272 28.23 1.50 -16.84
N ASP A 273 28.62 1.48 -15.56
CA ASP A 273 29.29 0.36 -14.91
C ASP A 273 28.33 -0.72 -14.34
N ALA A 274 27.01 -0.52 -14.44
CA ALA A 274 26.04 -1.46 -13.93
C ALA A 274 26.04 -2.80 -14.70
N ASP A 275 25.57 -3.84 -14.02
CA ASP A 275 25.26 -5.10 -14.66
C ASP A 275 23.93 -4.98 -15.41
N VAL A 276 23.97 -5.07 -16.74
CA VAL A 276 22.77 -4.88 -17.61
C VAL A 276 21.67 -5.87 -17.28
N ASP A 277 22.02 -7.17 -17.13
CA ASP A 277 21.01 -8.20 -16.88
C ASP A 277 20.35 -8.05 -15.51
N GLN A 278 21.13 -7.65 -14.49
CA GLN A 278 20.57 -7.33 -13.17
C GLN A 278 19.73 -6.06 -13.21
N ALA A 279 20.11 -5.03 -13.94
CA ALA A 279 19.35 -3.81 -14.09
C ALA A 279 18.01 -4.08 -14.80
N VAL A 280 18.03 -4.83 -15.90
CA VAL A 280 16.81 -5.24 -16.63
C VAL A 280 15.88 -6.06 -15.73
N LYS A 281 16.42 -7.05 -15.00
CA LYS A 281 15.63 -7.82 -14.02
C LYS A 281 15.01 -6.92 -12.95
N GLY A 282 15.77 -5.95 -12.47
CA GLY A 282 15.26 -4.96 -11.50
C GLY A 282 14.17 -4.06 -12.08
N ILE A 283 14.32 -3.61 -13.33
CA ILE A 283 13.28 -2.84 -14.02
C ILE A 283 12.00 -3.67 -14.14
N LEU A 284 12.09 -4.92 -14.59
CA LEU A 284 10.94 -5.81 -14.69
C LEU A 284 10.21 -5.95 -13.34
N ALA A 285 10.96 -6.24 -12.27
CA ALA A 285 10.42 -6.46 -10.94
C ALA A 285 9.78 -5.20 -10.33
N SER A 286 10.36 -4.02 -10.58
CA SER A 286 9.82 -2.76 -10.04
C SER A 286 8.74 -2.15 -10.92
N LYS A 287 8.84 -2.25 -12.26
CA LYS A 287 7.97 -1.54 -13.20
C LYS A 287 6.74 -2.32 -13.62
N PHE A 288 6.87 -3.64 -13.82
CA PHE A 288 5.79 -4.44 -14.41
C PHE A 288 5.01 -5.29 -13.40
N ARG A 289 5.43 -5.35 -12.13
CA ARG A 289 4.65 -5.96 -11.06
C ARG A 289 3.28 -5.28 -10.96
N ASN A 290 2.21 -6.06 -10.83
CA ASN A 290 0.82 -5.59 -10.79
C ASN A 290 0.48 -4.67 -11.99
N SER A 291 1.02 -4.98 -13.17
CA SER A 291 0.88 -4.16 -14.38
C SER A 291 1.28 -2.68 -14.18
N GLY A 292 2.30 -2.43 -13.34
CA GLY A 292 2.80 -1.09 -13.01
C GLY A 292 1.92 -0.29 -12.05
N GLN A 293 0.91 -0.91 -11.44
CA GLN A 293 -0.02 -0.27 -10.52
C GLN A 293 0.49 -0.32 -9.07
N THR A 294 1.70 0.20 -8.84
CA THR A 294 2.35 0.24 -7.51
C THR A 294 2.95 1.62 -7.25
N CYS A 295 2.83 2.08 -6.00
CA CYS A 295 3.37 3.38 -5.58
C CYS A 295 4.90 3.47 -5.60
N VAL A 296 5.60 2.33 -5.50
CA VAL A 296 7.07 2.23 -5.60
C VAL A 296 7.55 1.88 -7.01
N CYS A 297 6.67 1.95 -8.00
CA CYS A 297 6.95 1.61 -9.38
C CYS A 297 8.01 2.55 -9.97
N ALA A 298 8.99 2.00 -10.70
CA ALA A 298 9.96 2.77 -11.47
C ALA A 298 9.25 3.54 -12.61
N ASN A 299 8.91 4.78 -12.38
CA ASN A 299 8.20 5.62 -13.35
C ASN A 299 9.13 6.47 -14.21
N ARG A 300 10.39 6.69 -13.78
CA ARG A 300 11.39 7.46 -14.49
C ARG A 300 12.69 6.65 -14.55
N ILE A 301 12.93 5.97 -15.67
CA ILE A 301 14.10 5.10 -15.82
C ILE A 301 15.21 5.92 -16.48
N TYR A 302 16.18 6.37 -15.68
CA TYR A 302 17.35 7.13 -16.09
C TYR A 302 18.49 6.18 -16.42
N VAL A 303 19.01 6.27 -17.66
CA VAL A 303 20.04 5.38 -18.15
C VAL A 303 21.22 6.20 -18.66
N GLN A 304 22.43 5.94 -18.15
CA GLN A 304 23.63 6.63 -18.59
C GLN A 304 23.92 6.34 -20.07
N ASN A 305 24.46 7.33 -20.77
CA ASN A 305 24.56 7.33 -22.23
C ASN A 305 25.31 6.13 -22.81
N GLY A 306 26.38 5.65 -22.13
CA GLY A 306 27.21 4.55 -22.62
C GLY A 306 26.50 3.20 -22.63
N ILE A 307 25.74 2.89 -21.57
CA ILE A 307 25.02 1.61 -21.42
C ILE A 307 23.64 1.61 -22.10
N TYR A 308 23.11 2.77 -22.48
CA TYR A 308 21.75 2.94 -22.98
C TYR A 308 21.36 2.01 -24.13
N PRO A 309 22.17 1.89 -25.22
CA PRO A 309 21.78 1.03 -26.34
C PRO A 309 21.62 -0.44 -25.92
N THR A 310 22.57 -0.96 -25.15
CA THR A 310 22.59 -2.35 -24.70
C THR A 310 21.43 -2.63 -23.73
N LEU A 311 21.18 -1.71 -22.81
CA LEU A 311 20.07 -1.87 -21.83
C LEU A 311 18.72 -1.85 -22.57
N VAL A 312 18.52 -0.96 -23.53
CA VAL A 312 17.28 -0.88 -24.32
C VAL A 312 17.01 -2.16 -25.08
N GLU A 313 18.01 -2.69 -25.78
CA GLU A 313 17.91 -3.96 -26.51
C GLU A 313 17.47 -5.11 -25.58
N ARG A 314 18.17 -5.28 -24.46
CA ARG A 314 17.86 -6.34 -23.49
C ARG A 314 16.50 -6.14 -22.82
N LEU A 315 16.14 -4.90 -22.48
CA LEU A 315 14.84 -4.61 -21.87
C LEU A 315 13.68 -4.91 -22.83
N VAL A 316 13.80 -4.53 -24.12
CA VAL A 316 12.78 -4.82 -25.14
C VAL A 316 12.62 -6.35 -25.31
N GLU A 317 13.73 -7.09 -25.32
CA GLU A 317 13.69 -8.55 -25.41
C GLU A 317 12.94 -9.19 -24.24
N GLU A 318 13.21 -8.75 -23.00
CA GLU A 318 12.60 -9.32 -21.81
C GLU A 318 11.13 -8.88 -21.63
N VAL A 319 10.80 -7.62 -21.94
CA VAL A 319 9.40 -7.14 -21.83
C VAL A 319 8.48 -7.81 -22.86
N ARG A 320 9.00 -8.23 -24.04
CA ARG A 320 8.23 -9.02 -25.01
C ARG A 320 7.78 -10.39 -24.49
N LYS A 321 8.46 -10.93 -23.47
CA LYS A 321 8.12 -12.24 -22.85
C LYS A 321 6.98 -12.14 -21.85
N LEU A 322 6.57 -10.92 -21.47
CA LEU A 322 5.46 -10.72 -20.56
C LEU A 322 4.14 -11.13 -21.23
N ASN A 323 3.42 -12.01 -20.55
CA ASN A 323 2.16 -12.56 -21.05
C ASN A 323 0.97 -11.83 -20.41
N VAL A 324 0.20 -11.11 -21.25
CA VAL A 324 -0.99 -10.36 -20.83
C VAL A 324 -2.22 -11.25 -20.88
N GLY A 325 -3.01 -11.27 -19.83
CA GLY A 325 -4.21 -12.10 -19.80
C GLY A 325 -5.00 -12.02 -18.48
N ASP A 326 -6.05 -12.83 -18.40
CA ASP A 326 -6.80 -13.04 -17.16
C ASP A 326 -5.86 -13.69 -16.14
N GLY A 327 -5.71 -13.06 -14.98
CA GLY A 327 -4.79 -13.47 -13.92
C GLY A 327 -5.04 -14.87 -13.35
N THR A 328 -6.20 -15.45 -13.61
CA THR A 328 -6.53 -16.84 -13.22
C THR A 328 -5.90 -17.88 -14.15
N GLN A 329 -5.44 -17.48 -15.34
CA GLN A 329 -4.89 -18.40 -16.32
C GLN A 329 -3.41 -18.70 -16.05
N PRO A 330 -2.95 -19.95 -16.22
CA PRO A 330 -1.55 -20.31 -16.06
C PRO A 330 -0.62 -19.52 -17.00
N GLY A 331 0.52 -19.08 -16.49
CA GLY A 331 1.55 -18.38 -17.28
C GLY A 331 1.27 -16.91 -17.57
N VAL A 332 0.14 -16.36 -17.13
CA VAL A 332 -0.13 -14.92 -17.19
C VAL A 332 0.77 -14.20 -16.19
N THR A 333 1.42 -13.13 -16.66
CA THR A 333 2.34 -12.29 -15.86
C THR A 333 1.89 -10.83 -15.78
N GLN A 334 0.90 -10.44 -16.61
CA GLN A 334 0.33 -9.09 -16.63
C GLN A 334 -1.18 -9.18 -16.66
N GLY A 335 -1.83 -8.72 -15.60
CA GLY A 335 -3.28 -8.59 -15.55
C GLY A 335 -3.79 -7.30 -16.21
N PRO A 336 -5.12 -7.06 -16.15
CA PRO A 336 -5.73 -5.80 -16.61
C PRO A 336 -5.31 -4.63 -15.70
N LEU A 337 -5.55 -3.41 -16.17
CA LEU A 337 -5.66 -2.23 -15.31
C LEU A 337 -7.00 -2.27 -14.57
N ILE A 338 -7.07 -1.57 -13.45
CA ILE A 338 -8.24 -1.64 -12.56
C ILE A 338 -9.54 -1.16 -13.23
N ASP A 339 -9.45 -0.12 -14.07
CA ASP A 339 -10.61 0.50 -14.72
C ASP A 339 -10.24 1.21 -16.02
N ALA A 340 -11.25 1.80 -16.67
CA ALA A 340 -11.10 2.54 -17.92
C ALA A 340 -10.34 3.87 -17.75
N ASP A 341 -10.42 4.49 -16.58
CA ASP A 341 -9.72 5.75 -16.29
C ASP A 341 -8.21 5.51 -16.20
N ALA A 342 -7.80 4.39 -15.61
CA ALA A 342 -6.40 3.97 -15.60
C ALA A 342 -5.86 3.74 -17.03
N VAL A 343 -6.65 3.10 -17.92
CA VAL A 343 -6.29 2.94 -19.34
C VAL A 343 -6.15 4.29 -20.03
N SER A 344 -7.13 5.18 -19.84
CA SER A 344 -7.14 6.52 -20.46
C SER A 344 -5.93 7.35 -20.03
N LYS A 345 -5.54 7.28 -18.75
CA LYS A 345 -4.35 7.96 -18.23
C LYS A 345 -3.07 7.46 -18.90
N VAL A 346 -2.94 6.14 -19.04
CA VAL A 346 -1.78 5.53 -19.73
C VAL A 346 -1.71 5.99 -21.18
N GLU A 347 -2.84 5.99 -21.91
CA GLU A 347 -2.93 6.46 -23.29
C GLU A 347 -2.51 7.95 -23.41
N GLN A 348 -3.00 8.79 -22.49
CA GLN A 348 -2.65 10.22 -22.47
C GLN A 348 -1.15 10.46 -22.25
N HIS A 349 -0.52 9.72 -21.32
CA HIS A 349 0.92 9.85 -21.06
C HIS A 349 1.76 9.43 -22.28
N ILE A 350 1.37 8.34 -22.96
CA ILE A 350 2.06 7.89 -24.18
C ILE A 350 1.86 8.91 -25.30
N ALA A 351 0.63 9.39 -25.53
CA ALA A 351 0.32 10.37 -26.57
C ALA A 351 1.08 11.70 -26.35
N ASP A 352 1.14 12.17 -25.09
CA ASP A 352 1.93 13.35 -24.72
C ASP A 352 3.41 13.17 -25.10
N ALA A 353 4.03 12.06 -24.68
CA ALA A 353 5.44 11.81 -24.97
C ALA A 353 5.74 11.74 -26.46
N LEU A 354 4.91 11.02 -27.24
CA LEU A 354 5.08 10.92 -28.69
C LEU A 354 4.91 12.27 -29.39
N SER A 355 3.99 13.12 -28.93
CA SER A 355 3.79 14.48 -29.48
C SER A 355 4.97 15.41 -29.22
N HIS A 356 5.77 15.11 -28.17
CA HIS A 356 7.00 15.84 -27.83
C HIS A 356 8.28 15.17 -28.38
N GLY A 357 8.16 14.21 -29.30
CA GLY A 357 9.29 13.61 -30.02
C GLY A 357 9.90 12.37 -29.36
N ALA A 358 9.28 11.79 -28.32
CA ALA A 358 9.68 10.48 -27.81
C ALA A 358 9.42 9.38 -28.85
N THR A 359 10.10 8.25 -28.71
CA THR A 359 10.01 7.10 -29.60
C THR A 359 9.35 5.92 -28.90
N LEU A 360 8.31 5.35 -29.53
CA LEU A 360 7.72 4.10 -29.06
C LEU A 360 8.62 2.93 -29.45
N LEU A 361 9.22 2.26 -28.46
CA LEU A 361 10.13 1.12 -28.67
C LEU A 361 9.40 -0.22 -28.62
N LEU A 362 8.33 -0.32 -27.84
CA LEU A 362 7.48 -1.51 -27.68
C LEU A 362 6.08 -1.13 -27.18
N GLY A 363 5.04 -1.88 -27.57
CA GLY A 363 3.69 -1.78 -27.03
C GLY A 363 2.94 -0.52 -27.46
N GLY A 364 2.49 0.29 -26.49
CA GLY A 364 1.86 1.60 -26.71
C GLY A 364 0.39 1.58 -27.10
N LYS A 365 -0.32 0.45 -26.92
CA LYS A 365 -1.72 0.31 -27.31
C LYS A 365 -2.50 -0.60 -26.38
N ARG A 366 -3.81 -0.52 -26.40
CA ARG A 366 -4.69 -1.50 -25.77
C ARG A 366 -4.37 -2.91 -26.30
N HIS A 367 -4.44 -3.89 -25.42
CA HIS A 367 -4.25 -5.28 -25.81
C HIS A 367 -5.45 -5.81 -26.60
N GLU A 368 -5.25 -6.83 -27.46
CA GLU A 368 -6.31 -7.43 -28.28
C GLU A 368 -7.45 -8.10 -27.48
N LEU A 369 -7.21 -8.43 -26.23
CA LEU A 369 -8.24 -8.92 -25.30
C LEU A 369 -9.32 -7.86 -24.99
N GLY A 370 -9.07 -6.59 -25.33
CA GLY A 370 -10.01 -5.51 -25.08
C GLY A 370 -10.13 -5.13 -23.61
N GLY A 371 -11.26 -4.53 -23.19
CA GLY A 371 -11.51 -4.13 -21.82
C GLY A 371 -10.43 -3.17 -21.28
N THR A 372 -9.87 -3.51 -20.15
CA THR A 372 -8.83 -2.74 -19.48
C THR A 372 -7.42 -3.31 -19.63
N PHE A 373 -7.24 -4.29 -20.53
CA PHE A 373 -5.92 -4.84 -20.84
C PHE A 373 -5.08 -3.89 -21.68
N PHE A 374 -3.85 -3.64 -21.27
CA PHE A 374 -2.90 -2.78 -21.95
C PHE A 374 -1.56 -3.50 -22.20
N THR A 375 -0.95 -3.25 -23.36
CA THR A 375 0.32 -3.89 -23.71
C THR A 375 1.46 -3.34 -22.86
N PRO A 376 2.38 -4.18 -22.31
CA PRO A 376 3.63 -3.72 -21.74
C PRO A 376 4.38 -2.84 -22.74
N THR A 377 4.76 -1.63 -22.29
CA THR A 377 5.18 -0.55 -23.16
C THR A 377 6.54 0.00 -22.75
N ILE A 378 7.38 0.31 -23.74
CA ILE A 378 8.65 1.01 -23.56
C ILE A 378 8.67 2.24 -24.45
N VAL A 379 8.95 3.42 -23.85
CA VAL A 379 9.08 4.71 -24.55
C VAL A 379 10.48 5.24 -24.34
N GLY A 380 11.22 5.47 -25.42
CA GLY A 380 12.58 6.00 -25.41
C GLY A 380 12.64 7.49 -25.76
N GLY A 381 13.75 8.15 -25.35
CA GLY A 381 13.94 9.57 -25.65
C GLY A 381 13.01 10.49 -24.87
N VAL A 382 12.59 10.05 -23.67
CA VAL A 382 11.72 10.86 -22.81
C VAL A 382 12.51 12.00 -22.19
N THR A 383 11.90 13.18 -22.09
CA THR A 383 12.51 14.40 -21.56
C THR A 383 11.70 14.97 -20.38
N ARG A 384 12.25 15.96 -19.70
CA ARG A 384 11.65 16.59 -18.51
C ARG A 384 10.37 17.38 -18.81
N GLU A 385 10.12 17.74 -20.05
CA GLU A 385 8.95 18.47 -20.50
C GLU A 385 7.71 17.57 -20.65
N MET A 386 7.90 16.25 -20.72
CA MET A 386 6.83 15.27 -20.91
C MET A 386 6.17 14.89 -19.57
N ARG A 387 4.91 14.49 -19.61
CA ARG A 387 4.12 14.12 -18.41
C ARG A 387 4.79 13.04 -17.57
N PHE A 388 5.46 12.07 -18.18
CA PHE A 388 6.20 11.02 -17.46
C PHE A 388 7.23 11.57 -16.45
N ALA A 389 7.78 12.76 -16.67
CA ALA A 389 8.73 13.36 -15.76
C ALA A 389 8.06 13.89 -14.47
N ARG A 390 6.79 14.26 -14.53
CA ARG A 390 6.07 14.97 -13.46
C ARG A 390 4.95 14.19 -12.83
N GLU A 391 4.28 13.30 -13.59
CA GLU A 391 3.09 12.59 -13.16
C GLU A 391 3.36 11.09 -12.98
N GLU A 392 2.80 10.51 -11.93
CA GLU A 392 2.78 9.07 -11.71
C GLU A 392 1.90 8.40 -12.77
N THR A 393 2.45 7.49 -13.57
CA THR A 393 1.70 6.80 -14.63
C THR A 393 0.73 5.76 -14.10
N PHE A 394 1.18 4.96 -13.12
CA PHE A 394 0.42 3.87 -12.50
C PHE A 394 -0.09 2.83 -13.51
N GLY A 395 0.78 2.45 -14.45
CA GLY A 395 0.49 1.53 -15.55
C GLY A 395 1.75 0.90 -16.13
N PRO A 396 1.62 -0.05 -17.10
CA PRO A 396 2.70 -0.88 -17.59
C PRO A 396 3.58 -0.17 -18.66
N VAL A 397 4.04 1.04 -18.37
CA VAL A 397 4.87 1.85 -19.28
C VAL A 397 6.21 2.16 -18.62
N ALA A 398 7.30 1.82 -19.31
CA ALA A 398 8.68 2.10 -18.93
C ALA A 398 9.24 3.28 -19.78
N PRO A 399 9.18 4.53 -19.27
CA PRO A 399 9.77 5.68 -19.95
C PRO A 399 11.26 5.75 -19.66
N LEU A 400 12.08 5.86 -20.71
CA LEU A 400 13.54 5.87 -20.65
C LEU A 400 14.08 7.28 -20.92
N PHE A 401 14.78 7.80 -19.93
CA PHE A 401 15.51 9.08 -19.98
C PHE A 401 17.01 8.81 -20.13
N ARG A 402 17.74 9.74 -20.72
CA ARG A 402 19.20 9.69 -20.81
C ARG A 402 19.81 10.65 -19.81
N PHE A 403 20.99 10.31 -19.32
CA PHE A 403 21.85 11.24 -18.60
C PHE A 403 23.34 11.01 -18.94
N SER A 404 24.18 12.01 -18.66
CA SER A 404 25.60 12.01 -19.00
C SER A 404 26.48 11.67 -17.81
N ASP A 405 26.21 12.27 -16.65
CA ASP A 405 27.02 12.14 -15.43
C ASP A 405 26.17 12.00 -14.14
N GLU A 406 26.84 11.71 -13.04
CA GLU A 406 26.21 11.45 -11.74
C GLU A 406 25.45 12.67 -11.22
N ALA A 407 26.01 13.88 -11.38
CA ALA A 407 25.37 15.10 -10.88
C ALA A 407 24.05 15.39 -11.61
N GLU A 408 24.04 15.18 -12.94
CA GLU A 408 22.82 15.29 -13.75
C GLU A 408 21.78 14.25 -13.31
N ALA A 409 22.18 12.98 -13.11
CA ALA A 409 21.27 11.92 -12.68
C ALA A 409 20.60 12.25 -11.33
N VAL A 410 21.36 12.70 -10.34
CA VAL A 410 20.84 13.10 -9.02
C VAL A 410 19.91 14.32 -9.14
N ALA A 411 20.30 15.33 -9.91
CA ALA A 411 19.48 16.53 -10.12
C ALA A 411 18.13 16.17 -10.78
N MET A 412 18.15 15.35 -11.84
CA MET A 412 16.93 14.90 -12.53
C MET A 412 16.08 14.02 -11.62
N ALA A 413 16.67 13.14 -10.82
CA ALA A 413 15.97 12.27 -9.88
C ALA A 413 15.20 13.09 -8.83
N ASN A 414 15.82 14.13 -8.26
CA ASN A 414 15.24 14.96 -7.20
C ASN A 414 14.25 16.03 -7.72
N ASP A 415 14.23 16.30 -9.05
CA ASP A 415 13.31 17.28 -9.68
C ASP A 415 11.86 16.75 -9.74
N THR A 416 11.27 16.56 -8.57
CA THR A 416 9.88 16.12 -8.39
C THR A 416 9.34 16.51 -7.01
N GLU A 417 8.02 16.65 -6.89
CA GLU A 417 7.37 16.83 -5.58
C GLU A 417 7.33 15.53 -4.74
N PHE A 418 7.55 14.38 -5.36
CA PHE A 418 7.50 13.07 -4.73
C PHE A 418 8.85 12.66 -4.10
N GLY A 419 8.81 11.71 -3.17
CA GLY A 419 10.00 11.18 -2.49
C GLY A 419 9.73 9.84 -1.81
N LEU A 420 9.04 8.89 -2.48
CA LEU A 420 8.71 7.59 -1.88
C LEU A 420 9.87 6.60 -2.05
N ALA A 421 10.15 6.19 -3.28
CA ALA A 421 11.15 5.18 -3.60
C ALA A 421 12.10 5.66 -4.70
N ALA A 422 13.35 5.19 -4.67
CA ALA A 422 14.35 5.34 -5.72
C ALA A 422 15.15 4.04 -5.88
N TYR A 423 15.79 3.85 -7.04
CA TYR A 423 16.59 2.68 -7.34
C TYR A 423 17.89 3.12 -8.01
N VAL A 424 19.01 2.50 -7.64
CA VAL A 424 20.34 2.82 -8.17
C VAL A 424 21.06 1.52 -8.55
N TYR A 425 21.57 1.45 -9.77
CA TYR A 425 22.34 0.33 -10.29
C TYR A 425 23.75 0.79 -10.69
N THR A 426 24.75 0.29 -9.98
CA THR A 426 26.18 0.58 -10.19
C THR A 426 27.03 -0.49 -9.52
N ARG A 427 28.24 -0.73 -10.04
CA ARG A 427 29.27 -1.56 -9.39
C ARG A 427 30.25 -0.74 -8.54
N ASP A 428 30.25 0.59 -8.68
CA ASP A 428 31.11 1.48 -7.91
C ASP A 428 30.67 1.53 -6.44
N ALA A 429 31.55 1.08 -5.55
CA ALA A 429 31.28 1.01 -4.11
C ALA A 429 31.09 2.40 -3.46
N VAL A 430 31.75 3.45 -3.98
CA VAL A 430 31.57 4.83 -3.46
C VAL A 430 30.20 5.34 -3.87
N ARG A 431 29.82 5.16 -5.14
CA ARG A 431 28.53 5.59 -5.69
C ARG A 431 27.35 4.89 -5.00
N GLN A 432 27.52 3.64 -4.55
CA GLN A 432 26.51 2.91 -3.78
C GLN A 432 26.16 3.59 -2.45
N TRP A 433 27.00 4.50 -1.94
CA TRP A 433 26.76 5.30 -0.75
C TRP A 433 26.40 6.74 -1.07
N THR A 434 27.20 7.41 -1.91
CA THR A 434 27.06 8.85 -2.17
C THR A 434 25.77 9.19 -2.91
N VAL A 435 25.36 8.38 -3.89
CA VAL A 435 24.14 8.65 -4.65
C VAL A 435 22.88 8.46 -3.80
N PRO A 436 22.68 7.34 -3.07
CA PRO A 436 21.53 7.20 -2.17
C PRO A 436 21.43 8.30 -1.11
N GLU A 437 22.55 8.79 -0.55
CA GLU A 437 22.55 9.88 0.42
C GLU A 437 22.16 11.23 -0.21
N ALA A 438 22.42 11.42 -1.51
CA ALA A 438 22.05 12.61 -2.25
C ALA A 438 20.61 12.62 -2.79
N LEU A 439 19.89 11.48 -2.70
CA LEU A 439 18.54 11.33 -3.18
C LEU A 439 17.48 11.65 -2.12
N ASP A 440 16.53 12.54 -2.43
CA ASP A 440 15.45 12.98 -1.54
C ASP A 440 14.28 11.96 -1.49
N TYR A 441 14.57 10.74 -1.07
CA TYR A 441 13.61 9.63 -1.04
C TYR A 441 13.60 8.92 0.31
N GLY A 442 12.43 8.44 0.72
CA GLY A 442 12.31 7.68 1.96
C GLY A 442 12.92 6.27 1.89
N MET A 443 13.02 5.72 0.68
CA MET A 443 13.55 4.37 0.44
C MET A 443 14.41 4.35 -0.82
N VAL A 444 15.60 3.72 -0.75
CA VAL A 444 16.48 3.56 -1.91
C VAL A 444 16.91 2.10 -2.04
N GLY A 445 16.61 1.49 -3.20
CA GLY A 445 17.09 0.16 -3.57
C GLY A 445 18.44 0.26 -4.30
N ILE A 446 19.45 -0.44 -3.84
CA ILE A 446 20.77 -0.48 -4.45
C ILE A 446 20.97 -1.86 -5.08
N ASN A 447 21.12 -1.91 -6.41
CA ASN A 447 21.22 -3.14 -7.20
C ASN A 447 20.05 -4.13 -6.97
N THR A 448 18.87 -3.60 -6.62
CA THR A 448 17.63 -4.38 -6.46
C THR A 448 16.43 -3.57 -6.93
N GLY A 449 15.46 -4.24 -7.55
CA GLY A 449 14.16 -3.65 -7.94
C GLY A 449 13.04 -3.91 -6.91
N LEU A 450 13.33 -4.61 -5.81
CA LEU A 450 12.37 -4.95 -4.75
C LEU A 450 12.89 -4.43 -3.41
N ILE A 451 12.12 -3.55 -2.77
CA ILE A 451 12.52 -2.86 -1.53
C ILE A 451 11.50 -3.02 -0.39
N SER A 452 10.34 -3.60 -0.68
CA SER A 452 9.27 -3.71 0.30
C SER A 452 9.36 -5.02 1.08
N ASN A 453 9.48 -4.92 2.41
CA ASN A 453 9.40 -6.03 3.36
C ASN A 453 8.91 -5.51 4.72
N GLU A 454 8.53 -6.41 5.61
CA GLU A 454 7.96 -6.09 6.93
C GLU A 454 8.98 -5.54 7.93
N VAL A 455 10.27 -5.89 7.77
CA VAL A 455 11.33 -5.54 8.74
C VAL A 455 11.93 -4.15 8.49
N ALA A 456 11.71 -3.57 7.29
CA ALA A 456 12.23 -2.26 6.91
C ALA A 456 11.15 -1.17 6.98
N PRO A 457 11.53 0.08 7.33
CA PRO A 457 10.57 1.19 7.38
C PRO A 457 10.17 1.61 5.96
N PHE A 458 8.91 1.41 5.63
CA PHE A 458 8.32 1.83 4.37
C PHE A 458 7.68 3.21 4.54
N GLY A 459 7.97 4.15 3.64
CA GLY A 459 7.34 5.46 3.61
C GLY A 459 8.18 6.50 2.88
N GLY A 460 7.51 7.58 2.50
CA GLY A 460 8.08 8.66 1.73
C GLY A 460 8.46 9.91 2.53
N VAL A 461 9.06 10.83 1.81
CA VAL A 461 9.30 12.22 2.22
C VAL A 461 8.63 13.16 1.22
N LYS A 462 8.69 14.46 1.43
CA LYS A 462 8.05 15.48 0.57
C LYS A 462 6.53 15.18 0.43
N GLN A 463 5.99 15.24 -0.79
CA GLN A 463 4.57 15.00 -1.06
C GLN A 463 4.18 13.52 -1.14
N SER A 464 5.11 12.61 -0.89
CA SER A 464 4.83 11.17 -0.81
C SER A 464 4.36 10.72 0.56
N GLY A 465 4.35 11.60 1.57
CA GLY A 465 3.61 11.34 2.80
C GLY A 465 4.36 11.59 4.10
N LEU A 466 3.77 11.05 5.18
CA LEU A 466 4.17 11.21 6.57
C LEU A 466 4.10 9.87 7.30
N GLY A 467 5.06 9.62 8.18
CA GLY A 467 5.12 8.37 8.96
C GLY A 467 5.88 7.27 8.25
N ARG A 468 5.94 6.11 8.90
CA ARG A 468 6.55 4.89 8.36
C ARG A 468 5.69 3.69 8.72
N GLU A 469 5.57 2.75 7.77
CA GLU A 469 4.89 1.48 7.98
C GLU A 469 5.91 0.33 7.99
N GLY A 470 5.58 -0.78 8.64
CA GLY A 470 6.53 -1.87 8.85
C GLY A 470 7.62 -1.51 9.86
N SER A 471 8.59 -2.39 10.01
CA SER A 471 9.69 -2.32 10.97
C SER A 471 9.26 -2.07 12.43
N ARG A 472 10.22 -2.00 13.32
CA ARG A 472 9.98 -1.57 14.72
C ARG A 472 9.49 -0.11 14.84
N PHE A 473 9.66 0.69 13.78
CA PHE A 473 9.23 2.10 13.80
C PHE A 473 7.72 2.24 13.52
N GLY A 474 7.12 1.32 12.75
CA GLY A 474 5.71 1.43 12.36
C GLY A 474 4.72 1.35 13.53
N ILE A 475 5.08 0.67 14.64
CA ILE A 475 4.22 0.61 15.83
C ILE A 475 4.20 1.93 16.61
N GLU A 476 5.28 2.72 16.52
CA GLU A 476 5.40 4.01 17.25
C GLU A 476 4.32 5.01 16.85
N ASP A 477 3.85 4.92 15.63
CA ASP A 477 2.75 5.77 15.13
C ASP A 477 1.39 5.47 15.79
N TYR A 478 1.26 4.33 16.48
CA TYR A 478 0.06 3.90 17.21
C TYR A 478 0.20 4.02 18.73
N LEU A 479 1.30 4.62 19.18
CA LEU A 479 1.62 4.79 20.59
C LEU A 479 1.75 6.28 20.95
N GLU A 480 1.39 6.58 22.20
CA GLU A 480 1.64 7.88 22.84
C GLU A 480 2.57 7.72 24.03
N MET A 481 3.57 8.59 24.14
CA MET A 481 4.46 8.67 25.28
C MET A 481 3.79 9.46 26.41
N LYS A 482 3.79 8.89 27.61
CA LYS A 482 3.35 9.57 28.82
C LYS A 482 4.51 9.68 29.79
N TYR A 483 4.84 10.88 30.19
CA TYR A 483 5.83 11.17 31.21
C TYR A 483 5.19 11.12 32.60
N LEU A 484 5.85 10.42 33.52
CA LEU A 484 5.50 10.33 34.93
C LEU A 484 6.66 10.88 35.76
N CYS A 485 6.37 11.86 36.61
CA CYS A 485 7.33 12.38 37.57
C CYS A 485 6.88 11.97 38.98
N VAL A 486 7.71 11.23 39.69
CA VAL A 486 7.44 10.78 41.06
C VAL A 486 8.38 11.55 41.98
N ASP A 487 7.80 12.34 42.87
CA ASP A 487 8.55 13.00 43.97
C ASP A 487 8.71 12.00 45.13
N LEU A 488 9.96 11.83 45.57
CA LEU A 488 10.34 10.98 46.69
C LEU A 488 10.75 11.79 47.93
N SER A 489 10.51 13.11 47.95
CA SER A 489 10.70 13.93 49.14
C SER A 489 9.77 13.45 50.26
N ARG A 490 10.33 13.20 51.47
CA ARG A 490 9.60 12.79 52.67
C ARG A 490 9.22 14.01 53.48
#